data_9a66fdd5ce870bf7e384f54182fc4029
#
_entry.id   9a66fdd5ce870bf7e384f54182fc4029
#
_cell.length_a   1.000
_cell.length_b   1.000
_cell.length_c   1.000
_cell.angle_alpha   90.00
_cell.angle_beta   90.00
_cell.angle_gamma   90.00
#
_symmetry.space_group_name_H-M   'P 1'
#
loop_
_entity.id
_entity.type
_entity.pdbx_description
1 polymer ?
#
loop_
_entity_poly.entity_id
_entity_poly.type
_entity_poly.pdbx_seq_one_letter_code
_entity_poly.pdbx_strand_id
1 'polypeptide(L)'
;MATTLSFSRHGAGIGDAAAVVRANAVSSGLDAAVATCPGWTVLDLVLHLGAAHRWAVAVLDGRPQEQWPTEASVRAEGLAAGDVLDWFDDGMVHLLQVLADAPADLQAFFFLKDAPRPREAWARRQCHETTIHAVDAMAARLGSAPTAAQTWIHPELAADGVDELLTGFVPRRTGRLRTVAEEPPLTVLVRATDVDRAWTLRISDQPVVTTAGTGEDGPTGGIPDALWEGTAVGLYLALWNRGDELAETGPRPFLERWRRDQRIEWS
;
A
#
# COMPACT_ATOMS: atom_id res chain seq x y z
N MET A 1 -14.40 -2.30 -3.70
CA MET A 1 -13.52 -2.11 -2.54
C MET A 1 -14.31 -1.48 -1.39
N ALA A 2 -14.69 -2.28 -0.40
CA ALA A 2 -15.38 -1.76 0.80
C ALA A 2 -14.37 -1.74 1.94
N THR A 3 -14.00 -0.56 2.45
CA THR A 3 -13.22 -0.44 3.69
C THR A 3 -14.15 -0.54 4.89
N THR A 4 -13.68 -1.17 5.97
CA THR A 4 -14.34 -1.17 7.27
C THR A 4 -13.80 -0.08 8.19
N LEU A 5 -12.71 0.56 7.81
CA LEU A 5 -12.13 1.66 8.56
C LEU A 5 -12.82 2.98 8.22
N SER A 6 -12.97 3.83 9.23
CA SER A 6 -13.52 5.16 9.04
C SER A 6 -12.49 6.09 8.39
N PHE A 7 -12.99 7.14 7.74
CA PHE A 7 -12.16 8.22 7.20
C PHE A 7 -11.18 8.79 8.25
N SER A 8 -11.65 9.01 9.48
CA SER A 8 -10.81 9.51 10.58
C SER A 8 -9.70 8.55 10.99
N ARG A 9 -9.92 7.23 10.87
CA ARG A 9 -8.89 6.23 11.15
C ARG A 9 -7.80 6.24 10.08
N HIS A 10 -8.16 6.45 8.81
CA HIS A 10 -7.17 6.63 7.75
C HIS A 10 -6.35 7.92 7.95
N GLY A 11 -7.01 9.03 8.30
CA GLY A 11 -6.32 10.29 8.63
C GLY A 11 -5.32 10.13 9.79
N ALA A 12 -5.74 9.49 10.89
CA ALA A 12 -4.84 9.18 11.99
C ALA A 12 -3.66 8.30 11.56
N GLY A 13 -3.92 7.27 10.75
CA GLY A 13 -2.89 6.38 10.21
C GLY A 13 -1.85 7.10 9.34
N ILE A 14 -2.23 8.14 8.58
CA ILE A 14 -1.26 9.00 7.86
C ILE A 14 -0.32 9.68 8.84
N GLY A 15 -0.85 10.32 9.89
CA GLY A 15 -0.06 11.01 10.89
C GLY A 15 0.90 10.10 11.66
N ASP A 16 0.38 8.95 12.12
CA ASP A 16 1.17 7.94 12.83
C ASP A 16 2.33 7.42 11.96
N ALA A 17 2.04 7.09 10.70
CA ALA A 17 3.05 6.60 9.76
C ALA A 17 4.09 7.67 9.42
N ALA A 18 3.69 8.93 9.20
CA ALA A 18 4.60 10.02 8.94
C ALA A 18 5.56 10.27 10.11
N ALA A 19 5.05 10.18 11.36
CA ALA A 19 5.90 10.27 12.54
C ALA A 19 6.95 9.15 12.59
N VAL A 20 6.60 7.93 12.17
CA VAL A 20 7.53 6.80 12.05
C VAL A 20 8.57 7.05 10.96
N VAL A 21 8.16 7.58 9.78
CA VAL A 21 9.11 7.99 8.73
C VAL A 21 10.13 8.96 9.29
N ARG A 22 9.68 10.07 9.90
CA ARG A 22 10.57 11.10 10.45
C ARG A 22 11.54 10.53 11.50
N ALA A 23 11.01 9.78 12.47
CA ALA A 23 11.83 9.21 13.55
C ALA A 23 12.94 8.28 13.02
N ASN A 24 12.62 7.44 12.03
CA ASN A 24 13.60 6.53 11.44
C ASN A 24 14.57 7.28 10.52
N ALA A 25 14.13 8.28 9.76
CA ALA A 25 14.98 9.12 8.92
C ALA A 25 16.01 9.88 9.76
N VAL A 26 15.59 10.46 10.89
CA VAL A 26 16.53 11.12 11.84
C VAL A 26 17.53 10.12 12.41
N SER A 27 17.08 8.91 12.73
CA SER A 27 17.93 7.88 13.36
C SER A 27 18.94 7.25 12.40
N SER A 28 18.56 6.97 11.16
CA SER A 28 19.41 6.32 10.15
C SER A 28 20.27 7.32 9.36
N GLY A 29 19.83 8.56 9.24
CA GLY A 29 20.37 9.56 8.33
C GLY A 29 19.80 9.46 6.92
N LEU A 30 19.79 10.57 6.18
CA LEU A 30 19.17 10.67 4.86
C LEU A 30 19.89 9.84 3.78
N ASP A 31 21.19 9.59 3.95
CA ASP A 31 22.00 8.81 3.00
C ASP A 31 21.92 7.29 3.22
N ALA A 32 21.24 6.84 4.29
CA ALA A 32 21.12 5.42 4.59
C ALA A 32 20.33 4.69 3.48
N ALA A 33 20.85 3.53 3.06
CA ALA A 33 20.18 2.69 2.07
C ALA A 33 18.90 2.06 2.64
N VAL A 34 17.84 2.02 1.84
CA VAL A 34 16.56 1.40 2.19
C VAL A 34 16.59 -0.08 1.77
N ALA A 35 16.71 -0.99 2.75
CA ALA A 35 16.90 -2.42 2.49
C ALA A 35 15.74 -3.05 1.67
N THR A 36 14.54 -2.54 1.83
CA THR A 36 13.31 -3.02 1.14
C THR A 36 13.04 -2.33 -0.21
N CYS A 37 13.77 -1.25 -0.52
CA CYS A 37 13.69 -0.53 -1.79
C CYS A 37 15.10 -0.42 -2.42
N PRO A 38 15.57 -1.47 -3.14
CA PRO A 38 16.92 -1.47 -3.70
C PRO A 38 17.21 -0.24 -4.57
N GLY A 39 18.31 0.43 -4.29
CA GLY A 39 18.74 1.63 -5.00
C GLY A 39 18.20 2.95 -4.41
N TRP A 40 17.36 2.89 -3.38
CA TRP A 40 16.86 4.08 -2.68
C TRP A 40 17.66 4.37 -1.41
N THR A 41 17.82 5.65 -1.15
CA THR A 41 18.22 6.20 0.15
C THR A 41 16.98 6.67 0.92
N VAL A 42 17.14 6.96 2.20
CA VAL A 42 16.08 7.58 3.02
C VAL A 42 15.68 8.95 2.44
N LEU A 43 16.62 9.70 1.85
CA LEU A 43 16.29 10.95 1.15
C LEU A 43 15.34 10.69 -0.04
N ASP A 44 15.61 9.66 -0.85
CA ASP A 44 14.73 9.30 -1.96
C ASP A 44 13.34 8.93 -1.48
N LEU A 45 13.24 8.18 -0.38
CA LEU A 45 11.99 7.79 0.25
C LEU A 45 11.17 9.01 0.73
N VAL A 46 11.80 9.95 1.43
CA VAL A 46 11.14 11.16 1.94
C VAL A 46 10.65 12.04 0.78
N LEU A 47 11.47 12.21 -0.26
CA LEU A 47 11.11 12.98 -1.44
C LEU A 47 9.96 12.34 -2.22
N HIS A 48 9.95 11.01 -2.35
CA HIS A 48 8.87 10.26 -2.99
C HIS A 48 7.54 10.42 -2.24
N LEU A 49 7.53 10.21 -0.92
CA LEU A 49 6.32 10.43 -0.11
C LEU A 49 5.83 11.87 -0.18
N GLY A 50 6.75 12.84 -0.13
CA GLY A 50 6.41 14.25 -0.30
C GLY A 50 5.74 14.52 -1.67
N ALA A 51 6.16 13.82 -2.72
CA ALA A 51 5.53 13.91 -4.04
C ALA A 51 4.14 13.26 -4.05
N ALA A 52 3.98 12.07 -3.44
CA ALA A 52 2.69 11.38 -3.34
C ALA A 52 1.65 12.22 -2.58
N HIS A 53 2.03 12.86 -1.47
CA HIS A 53 1.16 13.74 -0.70
C HIS A 53 0.74 14.98 -1.50
N ARG A 54 1.67 15.66 -2.18
CA ARG A 54 1.38 16.87 -2.97
C ARG A 54 0.55 16.57 -4.22
N TRP A 55 0.76 15.42 -4.83
CA TRP A 55 -0.09 14.97 -5.93
C TRP A 55 -1.53 14.74 -5.45
N ALA A 56 -1.73 14.04 -4.33
CA ALA A 56 -3.05 13.84 -3.75
C ALA A 56 -3.75 15.17 -3.42
N VAL A 57 -3.03 16.13 -2.84
CA VAL A 57 -3.52 17.50 -2.59
C VAL A 57 -3.97 18.16 -3.88
N ALA A 58 -3.17 18.12 -4.95
CA ALA A 58 -3.52 18.76 -6.21
C ALA A 58 -4.81 18.17 -6.83
N VAL A 59 -5.01 16.85 -6.69
CA VAL A 59 -6.24 16.19 -7.15
C VAL A 59 -7.45 16.56 -6.28
N LEU A 60 -7.29 16.55 -4.96
CA LEU A 60 -8.35 16.90 -4.01
C LEU A 60 -8.77 18.36 -4.10
N ASP A 61 -7.84 19.27 -4.39
CA ASP A 61 -8.09 20.69 -4.68
C ASP A 61 -8.79 20.90 -6.05
N GLY A 62 -9.02 19.84 -6.83
CA GLY A 62 -9.65 19.95 -8.15
C GLY A 62 -8.78 20.62 -9.21
N ARG A 63 -7.44 20.62 -9.05
CA ARG A 63 -6.54 21.15 -10.07
C ARG A 63 -6.64 20.34 -11.35
N PRO A 64 -6.66 20.96 -12.53
CA PRO A 64 -6.62 20.23 -13.79
C PRO A 64 -5.32 19.42 -13.91
N GLN A 65 -5.36 18.30 -14.63
CA GLN A 65 -4.26 17.34 -14.72
C GLN A 65 -2.94 17.98 -15.17
N GLU A 66 -2.99 18.98 -16.03
CA GLU A 66 -1.83 19.71 -16.55
C GLU A 66 -1.11 20.51 -15.47
N GLN A 67 -1.77 20.74 -14.32
CA GLN A 67 -1.22 21.46 -13.15
C GLN A 67 -0.84 20.51 -12.01
N TRP A 68 -0.96 19.21 -12.21
CA TRP A 68 -0.51 18.27 -11.19
C TRP A 68 1.02 18.30 -11.10
N PRO A 69 1.56 18.28 -9.87
CA PRO A 69 3.00 18.26 -9.69
C PRO A 69 3.58 16.97 -10.26
N THR A 70 4.71 17.08 -10.94
CA THR A 70 5.48 15.90 -11.35
C THR A 70 6.42 15.49 -10.22
N GLU A 71 6.79 14.21 -10.17
CA GLU A 71 7.76 13.73 -9.19
C GLU A 71 9.08 14.53 -9.27
N ALA A 72 9.55 14.83 -10.47
CA ALA A 72 10.76 15.63 -10.68
C ALA A 72 10.65 17.05 -10.12
N SER A 73 9.49 17.73 -10.30
CA SER A 73 9.28 19.09 -9.79
C SER A 73 9.23 19.12 -8.28
N VAL A 74 8.54 18.14 -7.65
CA VAL A 74 8.44 18.05 -6.19
C VAL A 74 9.77 17.64 -5.56
N ARG A 75 10.50 16.72 -6.22
CA ARG A 75 11.86 16.36 -5.79
C ARG A 75 12.79 17.60 -5.78
N ALA A 76 12.75 18.41 -6.82
CA ALA A 76 13.53 19.64 -6.88
C ALA A 76 13.15 20.63 -5.76
N GLU A 77 11.84 20.76 -5.46
CA GLU A 77 11.35 21.57 -4.34
C GLU A 77 11.87 21.06 -3.00
N GLY A 78 11.76 19.76 -2.72
CA GLY A 78 12.24 19.17 -1.47
C GLY A 78 13.76 19.28 -1.29
N LEU A 79 14.54 19.14 -2.38
CA LEU A 79 15.99 19.33 -2.34
C LEU A 79 16.39 20.80 -2.14
N ALA A 80 15.55 21.74 -2.53
CA ALA A 80 15.78 23.18 -2.30
C ALA A 80 15.30 23.66 -0.92
N ALA A 81 14.58 22.82 -0.18
CA ALA A 81 14.12 23.14 1.17
C ALA A 81 15.30 23.24 2.14
N GLY A 82 15.19 24.11 3.14
CA GLY A 82 16.21 24.24 4.18
C GLY A 82 16.37 23.00 5.03
N ASP A 83 15.25 22.33 5.34
CA ASP A 83 15.18 21.02 5.99
C ASP A 83 14.14 20.16 5.25
N VAL A 84 14.58 19.04 4.67
CA VAL A 84 13.71 18.16 3.89
C VAL A 84 12.69 17.39 4.75
N LEU A 85 13.00 17.15 6.03
CA LEU A 85 12.06 16.50 6.94
C LEU A 85 10.95 17.46 7.38
N ASP A 86 11.28 18.74 7.61
CA ASP A 86 10.27 19.76 7.88
C ASP A 86 9.40 19.99 6.64
N TRP A 87 9.99 20.02 5.45
CA TRP A 87 9.26 20.09 4.18
C TRP A 87 8.31 18.89 3.97
N PHE A 88 8.72 17.70 4.39
CA PHE A 88 7.87 16.49 4.35
C PHE A 88 6.69 16.61 5.31
N ASP A 89 6.94 17.03 6.57
CA ASP A 89 5.91 17.20 7.58
C ASP A 89 4.89 18.26 7.18
N ASP A 90 5.32 19.40 6.64
CA ASP A 90 4.45 20.46 6.12
C ASP A 90 3.53 19.91 5.02
N GLY A 91 4.05 19.09 4.11
CA GLY A 91 3.29 18.43 3.05
C GLY A 91 2.26 17.45 3.59
N MET A 92 2.60 16.67 4.61
CA MET A 92 1.69 15.75 5.28
C MET A 92 0.59 16.49 6.03
N VAL A 93 0.91 17.53 6.79
CA VAL A 93 -0.08 18.37 7.49
C VAL A 93 -1.05 19.00 6.50
N HIS A 94 -0.53 19.54 5.40
CA HIS A 94 -1.38 20.11 4.34
C HIS A 94 -2.31 19.06 3.71
N LEU A 95 -1.82 17.84 3.45
CA LEU A 95 -2.67 16.74 2.97
C LEU A 95 -3.83 16.45 3.94
N LEU A 96 -3.53 16.35 5.25
CA LEU A 96 -4.55 16.09 6.26
C LEU A 96 -5.59 17.21 6.34
N GLN A 97 -5.18 18.47 6.21
CA GLN A 97 -6.08 19.60 6.16
C GLN A 97 -7.00 19.55 4.93
N VAL A 98 -6.44 19.36 3.74
CA VAL A 98 -7.21 19.25 2.51
C VAL A 98 -8.19 18.09 2.55
N LEU A 99 -7.81 16.94 3.08
CA LEU A 99 -8.71 15.80 3.29
C LEU A 99 -9.84 16.13 4.26
N ALA A 100 -9.54 16.83 5.37
CA ALA A 100 -10.53 17.19 6.37
C ALA A 100 -11.55 18.19 5.83
N ASP A 101 -11.10 19.17 5.05
CA ASP A 101 -11.92 20.24 4.48
C ASP A 101 -12.69 19.79 3.23
N ALA A 102 -12.24 18.71 2.56
CA ALA A 102 -12.90 18.19 1.36
C ALA A 102 -14.35 17.76 1.66
N PRO A 103 -15.34 18.13 0.83
CA PRO A 103 -16.72 17.70 1.02
C PRO A 103 -16.87 16.18 0.83
N ALA A 104 -17.79 15.57 1.57
CA ALA A 104 -18.01 14.12 1.52
C ALA A 104 -18.47 13.61 0.14
N ASP A 105 -19.04 14.49 -0.68
CA ASP A 105 -19.51 14.22 -2.05
C ASP A 105 -18.53 14.73 -3.13
N LEU A 106 -17.29 15.04 -2.73
CA LEU A 106 -16.24 15.49 -3.65
C LEU A 106 -16.18 14.63 -4.91
N GLN A 107 -16.16 15.29 -6.06
CA GLN A 107 -15.91 14.66 -7.35
C GLN A 107 -14.46 14.94 -7.75
N ALA A 108 -13.60 13.94 -7.68
CA ALA A 108 -12.21 14.05 -8.04
C ALA A 108 -11.74 12.77 -8.74
N PHE A 109 -10.64 12.86 -9.46
CA PHE A 109 -10.01 11.72 -10.07
C PHE A 109 -9.56 10.70 -9.00
N PHE A 110 -9.74 9.40 -9.29
CA PHE A 110 -9.12 8.32 -8.57
C PHE A 110 -8.81 7.18 -9.54
N PHE A 111 -7.66 6.55 -9.39
CA PHE A 111 -7.12 5.62 -10.39
C PHE A 111 -7.48 4.15 -10.16
N LEU A 112 -7.99 3.78 -8.99
CA LEU A 112 -8.51 2.43 -8.75
C LEU A 112 -10.01 2.39 -9.04
N LYS A 113 -10.45 1.32 -9.72
CA LYS A 113 -11.87 1.07 -9.99
C LYS A 113 -12.58 0.61 -8.73
N ASP A 114 -13.89 0.82 -8.70
CA ASP A 114 -14.76 0.38 -7.61
C ASP A 114 -14.31 0.88 -6.22
N ALA A 115 -13.56 1.98 -6.20
CA ALA A 115 -13.12 2.65 -4.99
C ALA A 115 -14.31 3.30 -4.25
N PRO A 116 -14.18 3.59 -2.95
CA PRO A 116 -15.07 4.50 -2.24
C PRO A 116 -15.15 5.87 -2.94
N ARG A 117 -15.94 6.79 -2.37
CA ARG A 117 -15.94 8.17 -2.86
C ARG A 117 -14.52 8.74 -2.83
N PRO A 118 -14.18 9.68 -3.74
CA PRO A 118 -12.80 10.16 -3.89
C PRO A 118 -12.13 10.62 -2.59
N ARG A 119 -12.85 11.32 -1.72
CA ARG A 119 -12.33 11.75 -0.42
C ARG A 119 -11.85 10.56 0.44
N GLU A 120 -12.70 9.55 0.62
CA GLU A 120 -12.40 8.34 1.38
C GLU A 120 -11.33 7.49 0.68
N ALA A 121 -11.40 7.42 -0.65
CA ALA A 121 -10.44 6.68 -1.45
C ALA A 121 -9.03 7.26 -1.33
N TRP A 122 -8.89 8.59 -1.40
CA TRP A 122 -7.60 9.26 -1.24
C TRP A 122 -7.08 9.17 0.19
N ALA A 123 -7.93 9.30 1.21
CA ALA A 123 -7.53 9.10 2.60
C ALA A 123 -6.99 7.68 2.83
N ARG A 124 -7.68 6.65 2.33
CA ARG A 124 -7.25 5.25 2.38
C ARG A 124 -5.91 5.06 1.67
N ARG A 125 -5.81 5.51 0.42
CA ARG A 125 -4.60 5.34 -0.39
C ARG A 125 -3.38 6.00 0.26
N GLN A 126 -3.51 7.26 0.71
CA GLN A 126 -2.42 7.98 1.34
C GLN A 126 -2.03 7.36 2.69
N CYS A 127 -2.99 6.79 3.42
CA CYS A 127 -2.71 6.05 4.64
C CYS A 127 -1.82 4.83 4.34
N HIS A 128 -2.18 3.99 3.36
CA HIS A 128 -1.39 2.80 3.02
C HIS A 128 -0.07 3.13 2.34
N GLU A 129 -0.03 4.18 1.51
CA GLU A 129 1.21 4.68 0.91
C GLU A 129 2.22 5.08 2.00
N THR A 130 1.77 5.95 2.92
CA THR A 130 2.63 6.43 4.01
C THR A 130 3.03 5.29 4.96
N THR A 131 2.11 4.34 5.24
CA THR A 131 2.38 3.20 6.12
C THR A 131 3.44 2.26 5.54
N ILE A 132 3.35 1.87 4.28
CA ILE A 132 4.33 0.97 3.65
C ILE A 132 5.70 1.64 3.57
N HIS A 133 5.75 2.91 3.24
CA HIS A 133 7.01 3.64 3.20
C HIS A 133 7.58 3.98 4.59
N ALA A 134 6.75 4.03 5.62
CA ALA A 134 7.24 4.07 7.00
C ALA A 134 7.91 2.75 7.41
N VAL A 135 7.41 1.60 6.92
CA VAL A 135 8.10 0.30 7.04
C VAL A 135 9.44 0.32 6.30
N ASP A 136 9.51 0.93 5.13
CA ASP A 136 10.76 1.11 4.38
C ASP A 136 11.77 1.99 5.15
N ALA A 137 11.31 3.06 5.81
CA ALA A 137 12.17 3.86 6.70
C ALA A 137 12.69 3.06 7.91
N MET A 138 11.85 2.19 8.49
CA MET A 138 12.29 1.26 9.54
C MET A 138 13.34 0.28 9.00
N ALA A 139 13.15 -0.23 7.78
CA ALA A 139 14.10 -1.14 7.15
C ALA A 139 15.47 -0.48 6.91
N ALA A 140 15.52 0.81 6.59
CA ALA A 140 16.77 1.56 6.49
C ALA A 140 17.51 1.61 7.84
N ARG A 141 16.79 1.86 8.95
CA ARG A 141 17.39 1.88 10.29
C ARG A 141 17.84 0.50 10.77
N LEU A 142 17.08 -0.56 10.43
CA LEU A 142 17.36 -1.93 10.87
C LEU A 142 18.39 -2.63 9.98
N GLY A 143 18.60 -2.17 8.74
CA GLY A 143 19.41 -2.86 7.73
C GLY A 143 18.72 -4.09 7.11
N SER A 144 17.46 -4.34 7.45
CA SER A 144 16.63 -5.46 6.95
C SER A 144 15.15 -5.12 7.08
N ALA A 145 14.29 -5.88 6.39
CA ALA A 145 12.83 -5.76 6.58
C ALA A 145 12.45 -6.00 8.04
N PRO A 146 11.57 -5.17 8.64
CA PRO A 146 11.07 -5.42 9.99
C PRO A 146 10.10 -6.60 10.01
N THR A 147 10.02 -7.30 11.13
CA THR A 147 8.95 -8.28 11.38
C THR A 147 7.64 -7.58 11.73
N ALA A 148 6.51 -8.28 11.61
CA ALA A 148 5.20 -7.75 12.01
C ALA A 148 5.20 -7.22 13.45
N ALA A 149 5.83 -7.95 14.37
CA ALA A 149 5.92 -7.59 15.79
C ALA A 149 6.79 -6.34 16.06
N GLN A 150 7.64 -5.95 15.13
CA GLN A 150 8.47 -4.73 15.25
C GLN A 150 7.74 -3.48 14.75
N THR A 151 6.61 -3.62 14.05
CA THR A 151 5.83 -2.49 13.55
C THR A 151 4.79 -2.03 14.55
N TRP A 152 4.27 -0.80 14.35
CA TRP A 152 3.15 -0.22 15.10
C TRP A 152 1.79 -0.50 14.43
N ILE A 153 1.79 -1.21 13.30
CA ILE A 153 0.61 -1.37 12.44
C ILE A 153 -0.45 -2.19 13.17
N HIS A 154 -1.65 -1.63 13.26
CA HIS A 154 -2.79 -2.32 13.86
C HIS A 154 -3.37 -3.38 12.89
N PRO A 155 -3.78 -4.58 13.36
CA PRO A 155 -4.29 -5.64 12.50
C PRO A 155 -5.42 -5.23 11.55
N GLU A 156 -6.38 -4.40 11.99
CA GLU A 156 -7.45 -3.93 11.12
C GLU A 156 -6.94 -2.99 10.01
N LEU A 157 -5.94 -2.13 10.30
CA LEU A 157 -5.33 -1.30 9.26
C LEU A 157 -4.58 -2.16 8.26
N ALA A 158 -3.84 -3.15 8.72
CA ALA A 158 -3.14 -4.09 7.85
C ALA A 158 -4.11 -4.86 6.95
N ALA A 159 -5.21 -5.39 7.51
CA ALA A 159 -6.24 -6.08 6.74
C ALA A 159 -6.91 -5.17 5.70
N ASP A 160 -7.13 -3.89 6.03
CA ASP A 160 -7.62 -2.90 5.08
C ASP A 160 -6.62 -2.65 3.93
N GLY A 161 -5.32 -2.64 4.23
CA GLY A 161 -4.27 -2.51 3.20
C GLY A 161 -4.11 -3.75 2.33
N VAL A 162 -4.28 -4.95 2.90
CA VAL A 162 -4.40 -6.19 2.12
C VAL A 162 -5.59 -6.12 1.17
N ASP A 163 -6.74 -5.66 1.67
CA ASP A 163 -7.93 -5.49 0.85
C ASP A 163 -7.71 -4.48 -0.30
N GLU A 164 -7.11 -3.31 -0.03
CA GLU A 164 -6.80 -2.33 -1.07
C GLU A 164 -5.90 -2.93 -2.16
N LEU A 165 -4.84 -3.65 -1.76
CA LEU A 165 -3.93 -4.30 -2.70
C LEU A 165 -4.65 -5.35 -3.54
N LEU A 166 -5.34 -6.29 -2.90
CA LEU A 166 -5.91 -7.45 -3.57
C LEU A 166 -7.16 -7.11 -4.39
N THR A 167 -7.99 -6.17 -3.95
CA THR A 167 -9.23 -5.79 -4.64
C THR A 167 -9.06 -4.58 -5.57
N GLY A 168 -8.07 -3.73 -5.34
CA GLY A 168 -7.83 -2.50 -6.08
C GLY A 168 -6.69 -2.60 -7.10
N PHE A 169 -5.49 -2.93 -6.65
CA PHE A 169 -4.30 -2.93 -7.50
C PHE A 169 -4.18 -4.20 -8.36
N VAL A 170 -4.38 -5.37 -7.76
CA VAL A 170 -4.18 -6.66 -8.42
C VAL A 170 -5.12 -6.87 -9.62
N PRO A 171 -6.41 -6.51 -9.56
CA PRO A 171 -7.33 -6.67 -10.69
C PRO A 171 -7.10 -5.70 -11.86
N ARG A 172 -6.13 -4.81 -11.79
CA ARG A 172 -5.88 -3.84 -12.86
C ARG A 172 -5.53 -4.54 -14.18
N ARG A 173 -5.98 -3.96 -15.30
CA ARG A 173 -5.68 -4.51 -16.65
C ARG A 173 -4.20 -4.56 -16.95
N THR A 174 -3.41 -3.66 -16.36
CA THR A 174 -1.95 -3.60 -16.46
C THR A 174 -1.23 -4.57 -15.52
N GLY A 175 -1.96 -5.29 -14.64
CA GLY A 175 -1.38 -6.26 -13.70
C GLY A 175 -0.64 -7.38 -14.44
N ARG A 176 0.51 -7.77 -13.89
CA ARG A 176 1.38 -8.81 -14.49
C ARG A 176 1.01 -10.24 -14.08
N LEU A 177 0.17 -10.40 -13.05
CA LEU A 177 -0.27 -11.72 -12.60
C LEU A 177 -1.27 -12.30 -13.60
N ARG A 178 -0.79 -13.21 -14.45
CA ARG A 178 -1.58 -13.95 -15.44
C ARG A 178 -1.06 -15.38 -15.53
N THR A 179 -1.94 -16.35 -15.77
CA THR A 179 -1.51 -17.64 -16.30
C THR A 179 -1.23 -17.52 -17.80
N VAL A 180 -0.45 -18.42 -18.37
CA VAL A 180 -0.38 -18.55 -19.83
C VAL A 180 -1.67 -19.20 -20.35
N ALA A 181 -2.03 -18.94 -21.61
CA ALA A 181 -3.34 -19.31 -22.17
C ALA A 181 -3.70 -20.82 -22.04
N GLU A 182 -2.70 -21.68 -21.94
CA GLU A 182 -2.87 -23.15 -21.86
C GLU A 182 -2.84 -23.65 -20.40
N GLU A 183 -2.49 -22.81 -19.43
CA GLU A 183 -2.51 -23.20 -18.01
C GLU A 183 -3.93 -23.08 -17.44
N PRO A 184 -4.40 -24.07 -16.67
CA PRO A 184 -5.66 -23.93 -15.97
C PRO A 184 -5.61 -22.76 -15.00
N PRO A 185 -6.73 -22.04 -14.80
CA PRO A 185 -6.82 -20.99 -13.79
C PRO A 185 -6.34 -21.47 -12.42
N LEU A 186 -5.76 -20.55 -11.66
CA LEU A 186 -5.24 -20.79 -10.31
C LEU A 186 -6.13 -20.06 -9.30
N THR A 187 -6.50 -20.74 -8.22
CA THR A 187 -7.23 -20.16 -7.09
C THR A 187 -6.31 -20.05 -5.88
N VAL A 188 -6.09 -18.83 -5.40
CA VAL A 188 -5.33 -18.55 -4.17
C VAL A 188 -6.27 -18.03 -3.11
N LEU A 189 -6.32 -18.68 -1.95
CA LEU A 189 -6.99 -18.18 -0.76
C LEU A 189 -5.97 -17.48 0.13
N VAL A 190 -6.21 -16.23 0.48
CA VAL A 190 -5.45 -15.45 1.45
C VAL A 190 -6.29 -15.32 2.72
N ARG A 191 -5.78 -15.75 3.87
CA ARG A 191 -6.51 -15.75 5.14
C ARG A 191 -5.71 -15.12 6.26
N ALA A 192 -6.27 -14.09 6.89
CA ALA A 192 -5.73 -13.54 8.11
C ALA A 192 -6.11 -14.44 9.31
N THR A 193 -5.16 -14.67 10.22
CA THR A 193 -5.35 -15.58 11.37
C THR A 193 -5.76 -14.85 12.65
N ASP A 194 -5.65 -13.52 12.68
CA ASP A 194 -5.90 -12.68 13.85
C ASP A 194 -7.07 -11.69 13.66
N VAL A 195 -7.63 -11.62 12.46
CA VAL A 195 -8.86 -10.90 12.14
C VAL A 195 -9.74 -11.74 11.22
N ASP A 196 -11.07 -11.55 11.27
CA ASP A 196 -12.01 -12.31 10.44
C ASP A 196 -12.06 -11.78 9.01
N ARG A 197 -11.00 -12.04 8.25
CA ARG A 197 -10.83 -11.59 6.86
C ARG A 197 -10.16 -12.64 5.99
N ALA A 198 -10.72 -12.84 4.80
CA ALA A 198 -10.14 -13.68 3.77
C ALA A 198 -10.39 -13.09 2.37
N TRP A 199 -9.55 -13.45 1.42
CA TRP A 199 -9.65 -13.04 0.02
C TRP A 199 -9.37 -14.24 -0.88
N THR A 200 -10.21 -14.43 -1.87
CA THR A 200 -10.00 -15.44 -2.91
C THR A 200 -9.59 -14.75 -4.21
N LEU A 201 -8.43 -15.10 -4.73
CA LEU A 201 -7.92 -14.64 -6.02
C LEU A 201 -8.09 -15.74 -7.05
N ARG A 202 -8.76 -15.44 -8.16
CA ARG A 202 -8.79 -16.27 -9.35
C ARG A 202 -7.86 -15.67 -10.40
N ILE A 203 -6.76 -16.36 -10.68
CA ILE A 203 -5.71 -15.95 -11.61
C ILE A 203 -5.86 -16.78 -12.87
N SER A 204 -5.99 -16.14 -14.03
CA SER A 204 -6.13 -16.74 -15.34
C SER A 204 -5.31 -15.94 -16.37
N ASP A 205 -5.51 -16.15 -17.65
CA ASP A 205 -5.02 -15.30 -18.74
C ASP A 205 -5.68 -13.90 -18.78
N GLN A 206 -6.80 -13.73 -18.04
CA GLN A 206 -7.53 -12.47 -17.87
C GLN A 206 -7.07 -11.71 -16.62
N PRO A 207 -7.46 -10.42 -16.43
CA PRO A 207 -7.28 -9.72 -15.17
C PRO A 207 -7.73 -10.54 -13.97
N VAL A 208 -6.94 -10.53 -12.90
CA VAL A 208 -7.27 -11.26 -11.66
C VAL A 208 -8.64 -10.83 -11.16
N VAL A 209 -9.44 -11.79 -10.74
CA VAL A 209 -10.69 -11.54 -10.03
C VAL A 209 -10.46 -11.82 -8.56
N THR A 210 -10.71 -10.83 -7.72
CA THR A 210 -10.60 -10.96 -6.26
C THR A 210 -11.97 -10.84 -5.61
N THR A 211 -12.28 -11.76 -4.72
CA THR A 211 -13.47 -11.71 -3.86
C THR A 211 -13.02 -11.63 -2.40
N ALA A 212 -13.46 -10.59 -1.69
CA ALA A 212 -13.25 -10.45 -0.26
C ALA A 212 -14.41 -11.12 0.51
N GLY A 213 -14.09 -11.76 1.63
CA GLY A 213 -15.02 -12.44 2.53
C GLY A 213 -14.51 -12.51 3.96
N THR A 214 -15.13 -13.37 4.75
CA THR A 214 -14.72 -13.69 6.12
C THR A 214 -13.84 -14.95 6.13
N GLY A 215 -13.16 -15.21 7.25
CA GLY A 215 -12.33 -16.41 7.40
C GLY A 215 -13.13 -17.72 7.32
N GLU A 216 -14.45 -17.67 7.61
CA GLU A 216 -15.38 -18.81 7.49
C GLU A 216 -15.84 -19.04 6.05
N ASP A 217 -15.81 -18.03 5.20
CA ASP A 217 -16.10 -18.14 3.78
C ASP A 217 -14.94 -18.86 3.08
N GLY A 218 -14.95 -20.19 3.11
CA GLY A 218 -14.02 -20.98 2.30
C GLY A 218 -14.13 -20.63 0.82
N PRO A 219 -13.19 -21.06 -0.03
CA PRO A 219 -13.21 -20.76 -1.44
C PRO A 219 -14.55 -21.23 -2.03
N THR A 220 -15.29 -20.32 -2.66
CA THR A 220 -16.47 -20.69 -3.45
C THR A 220 -16.00 -21.54 -4.62
N GLY A 221 -15.97 -22.88 -4.45
CA GLY A 221 -15.65 -23.79 -5.54
C GLY A 221 -14.64 -24.90 -5.26
N GLY A 222 -14.27 -25.20 -4.00
CA GLY A 222 -13.41 -26.36 -3.69
C GLY A 222 -12.12 -26.01 -2.96
N ILE A 223 -11.18 -26.96 -2.93
CA ILE A 223 -9.84 -26.78 -2.30
C ILE A 223 -9.05 -25.77 -3.14
N PRO A 224 -8.49 -24.71 -2.55
CA PRO A 224 -7.67 -23.75 -3.30
C PRO A 224 -6.37 -24.40 -3.80
N ASP A 225 -5.86 -23.92 -4.91
CA ASP A 225 -4.55 -24.35 -5.44
C ASP A 225 -3.40 -23.92 -4.51
N ALA A 226 -3.51 -22.74 -3.91
CA ALA A 226 -2.62 -22.25 -2.87
C ALA A 226 -3.42 -21.57 -1.75
N LEU A 227 -2.97 -21.76 -0.51
CA LEU A 227 -3.47 -21.09 0.68
C LEU A 227 -2.31 -20.30 1.29
N TRP A 228 -2.54 -18.99 1.49
CA TRP A 228 -1.63 -18.07 2.15
C TRP A 228 -2.20 -17.64 3.50
N GLU A 229 -1.50 -17.95 4.57
CA GLU A 229 -1.93 -17.66 5.92
C GLU A 229 -0.88 -16.90 6.71
N GLY A 230 -1.31 -15.96 7.52
CA GLY A 230 -0.49 -15.19 8.43
C GLY A 230 -1.33 -14.22 9.25
N THR A 231 -0.71 -13.52 10.20
CA THR A 231 -1.37 -12.37 10.83
C THR A 231 -1.67 -11.30 9.77
N ALA A 232 -2.65 -10.45 10.00
CA ALA A 232 -2.98 -9.37 9.06
C ALA A 232 -1.76 -8.51 8.72
N VAL A 233 -0.94 -8.18 9.73
CA VAL A 233 0.31 -7.42 9.53
C VAL A 233 1.33 -8.22 8.74
N GLY A 234 1.53 -9.51 9.06
CA GLY A 234 2.44 -10.39 8.30
C GLY A 234 2.03 -10.49 6.82
N LEU A 235 0.74 -10.70 6.54
CA LEU A 235 0.19 -10.70 5.18
C LEU A 235 0.41 -9.36 4.48
N TYR A 236 0.13 -8.26 5.16
CA TYR A 236 0.29 -6.92 4.59
C TYR A 236 1.74 -6.67 4.14
N LEU A 237 2.70 -6.96 5.02
CA LEU A 237 4.12 -6.80 4.70
C LEU A 237 4.57 -7.76 3.58
N ALA A 238 4.19 -9.04 3.67
CA ALA A 238 4.60 -10.04 2.69
C ALA A 238 4.03 -9.77 1.29
N LEU A 239 2.77 -9.36 1.19
CA LEU A 239 2.12 -9.07 -0.09
C LEU A 239 2.64 -7.78 -0.74
N TRP A 240 3.15 -6.83 0.05
CA TRP A 240 3.88 -5.66 -0.44
C TRP A 240 5.38 -5.93 -0.63
N ASN A 241 5.85 -7.17 -0.49
CA ASN A 241 7.28 -7.55 -0.59
C ASN A 241 8.17 -6.83 0.45
N ARG A 242 7.65 -6.62 1.67
CA ARG A 242 8.35 -6.01 2.82
C ARG A 242 8.53 -6.96 3.98
N GLY A 243 8.25 -8.26 3.79
CA GLY A 243 8.38 -9.29 4.80
C GLY A 243 8.16 -10.68 4.23
N ASP A 244 8.30 -11.70 5.07
CA ASP A 244 8.14 -13.11 4.71
C ASP A 244 7.30 -13.92 5.72
N GLU A 245 6.62 -13.24 6.65
CA GLU A 245 5.78 -13.85 7.70
C GLU A 245 4.41 -14.31 7.15
N LEU A 246 4.47 -15.15 6.14
CA LEU A 246 3.34 -15.71 5.40
C LEU A 246 3.62 -17.18 5.13
N ALA A 247 2.75 -18.08 5.59
CA ALA A 247 2.82 -19.49 5.29
C ALA A 247 2.06 -19.79 3.99
N GLU A 248 2.70 -20.53 3.08
CA GLU A 248 2.06 -21.05 1.89
C GLU A 248 1.88 -22.56 1.97
N THR A 249 0.67 -23.03 1.71
CA THR A 249 0.33 -24.46 1.55
C THR A 249 -0.52 -24.67 0.30
N GLY A 250 -0.71 -25.93 -0.10
CA GLY A 250 -1.53 -26.27 -1.26
C GLY A 250 -0.74 -26.98 -2.38
N PRO A 251 -1.45 -27.56 -3.35
CA PRO A 251 -0.84 -28.38 -4.41
C PRO A 251 -0.09 -27.58 -5.49
N ARG A 252 -0.34 -26.27 -5.60
CA ARG A 252 0.28 -25.40 -6.62
C ARG A 252 0.86 -24.13 -5.98
N PRO A 253 2.08 -24.18 -5.43
CA PRO A 253 2.72 -23.01 -4.82
C PRO A 253 2.82 -21.85 -5.80
N PHE A 254 2.54 -20.62 -5.32
CA PHE A 254 2.48 -19.44 -6.17
C PHE A 254 3.18 -18.21 -5.59
N LEU A 255 3.61 -18.27 -4.32
CA LEU A 255 4.18 -17.12 -3.60
C LEU A 255 5.46 -16.58 -4.24
N GLU A 256 6.33 -17.45 -4.75
CA GLU A 256 7.54 -17.00 -5.46
C GLU A 256 7.21 -16.22 -6.73
N ARG A 257 6.17 -16.65 -7.46
CA ARG A 257 5.70 -15.94 -8.64
C ARG A 257 5.09 -14.60 -8.26
N TRP A 258 4.32 -14.54 -7.16
CA TRP A 258 3.81 -13.29 -6.61
C TRP A 258 4.96 -12.31 -6.34
N ARG A 259 5.96 -12.72 -5.58
CA ARG A 259 7.11 -11.89 -5.21
C ARG A 259 7.86 -11.33 -6.40
N ARG A 260 7.97 -12.09 -7.48
CA ARG A 260 8.64 -11.69 -8.71
C ARG A 260 7.80 -10.75 -9.57
N ASP A 261 6.52 -11.06 -9.76
CA ASP A 261 5.68 -10.45 -10.77
C ASP A 261 4.80 -9.31 -10.21
N GLN A 262 4.47 -9.36 -8.90
CA GLN A 262 3.67 -8.32 -8.25
C GLN A 262 4.59 -7.23 -7.70
N ARG A 263 4.87 -6.24 -8.53
CA ARG A 263 5.54 -5.00 -8.17
C ARG A 263 4.64 -3.84 -8.51
N ILE A 264 4.42 -2.95 -7.56
CA ILE A 264 3.73 -1.68 -7.78
C ILE A 264 4.82 -0.66 -8.02
N GLU A 265 4.94 -0.24 -9.26
CA GLU A 265 5.86 0.80 -9.70
C GLU A 265 5.01 2.01 -10.11
N TRP A 266 5.38 3.17 -9.64
CA TRP A 266 4.82 4.44 -10.07
C TRP A 266 5.68 4.92 -11.25
N SER A 267 5.08 4.98 -12.44
CA SER A 267 5.70 5.51 -13.66
C SER A 267 5.01 6.79 -14.10
#